data_1429ead611e16a3994453669d55ba81c
#
_entry.id   1429ead611e16a3994453669d55ba81c
#
_cell.length_a   1.000
_cell.length_b   1.000
_cell.length_c   1.000
_cell.angle_alpha   90.00
_cell.angle_beta   90.00
_cell.angle_gamma   90.00
#
_symmetry.space_group_name_H-M   'P 1'
#
loop_
_entity.id
_entity.type
_entity.pdbx_description
1 polymer ?
#
loop_
_entity_poly.entity_id
_entity_poly.type
_entity_poly.pdbx_seq_one_letter_code
_entity_poly.pdbx_strand_id
1 'polypeptide(L)'
;MTIRLTGVLAAGFIAGALAAAAPPLFAAPGLPSTNVAWLPAAGDEDIARAFAQARSQKKPVLLYWGATWCPPCNQLKATLFNRQEFAAEARAFVAVHVDGDRPGAQKLGQRFKVSGYPTIVLFNPDGSEITRLPGEVDAPQVLALMQLGMSGGRPVKAVLADALAAKPLTANEWRLLAFYSWETDEQQLVPKDDLPGLLARLAAASPAGDGETTTRLWLKALAASSDEGSDKSSDKSGKGLNPDAALRERVQRVLADPALSRTHMDVIGNSAADIVRALSGDAAPERSPFVASADAALQRLANDATLSRGDRLGALVSRIDLARLGLPKDAVQVKLPEPLLKDVRAQAARDDREISDAYERQAVITGAAYALGRAGLWADSDALLKSNLAKSHSPYYLMSQLGGNARKLGHNDEALRWYQQAFEKSEGPATRLQWGAGYLAALVDLAPGSTSRIENTASTLFNEAAKDAGAFEGRSARSLERVGKKLVAWNGDGKQAPALKRLQAQLDGVCGKVDAADGQRAACQGLLKPKKAA
;
A
#
# COMPACT_ATOMS: atom_id res chain seq x y z
N MET A 1 23.17 -81.61 -4.62
CA MET A 1 22.59 -82.39 -5.71
C MET A 1 22.59 -81.54 -6.95
N THR A 2 23.48 -81.92 -7.84
CA THR A 2 23.76 -81.36 -9.17
C THR A 2 22.53 -81.39 -10.07
N ILE A 3 22.37 -80.44 -10.97
CA ILE A 3 22.29 -80.68 -12.43
C ILE A 3 22.37 -79.34 -13.16
N ARG A 4 23.23 -79.32 -14.17
CA ARG A 4 23.51 -78.34 -15.23
C ARG A 4 22.41 -78.38 -16.30
N LEU A 5 22.19 -77.31 -17.12
CA LEU A 5 22.76 -77.18 -18.47
C LEU A 5 22.05 -76.06 -19.25
N THR A 6 22.89 -75.26 -19.91
CA THR A 6 22.89 -74.78 -21.30
C THR A 6 21.69 -73.84 -21.73
N GLY A 7 21.84 -72.64 -22.14
CA GLY A 7 22.74 -72.06 -23.15
C GLY A 7 22.01 -71.81 -24.48
N VAL A 8 21.69 -70.55 -24.85
CA VAL A 8 21.64 -70.09 -26.25
C VAL A 8 21.82 -68.57 -26.28
N LEU A 9 22.81 -68.12 -27.04
CA LEU A 9 23.08 -66.72 -27.41
C LEU A 9 22.07 -66.25 -28.46
N ALA A 10 21.50 -65.11 -28.25
CA ALA A 10 20.91 -64.31 -29.34
C ALA A 10 21.34 -62.86 -29.17
N ALA A 11 22.11 -62.36 -30.13
CA ALA A 11 22.53 -60.98 -30.24
C ALA A 11 21.36 -60.10 -30.69
N GLY A 12 20.98 -59.17 -29.87
CA GLY A 12 20.00 -58.12 -30.22
C GLY A 12 20.62 -56.74 -30.13
N PHE A 13 20.71 -56.04 -31.22
CA PHE A 13 21.14 -54.66 -31.33
C PHE A 13 20.19 -53.78 -30.52
N ILE A 14 20.70 -53.07 -29.50
CA ILE A 14 19.98 -52.03 -28.80
C ILE A 14 20.42 -50.68 -29.41
N ALA A 15 19.53 -50.08 -30.21
CA ALA A 15 19.65 -48.69 -30.63
C ALA A 15 19.35 -47.79 -29.42
N GLY A 16 20.37 -47.14 -28.87
CA GLY A 16 20.23 -46.18 -27.80
C GLY A 16 19.60 -44.90 -28.33
N ALA A 17 18.34 -44.64 -27.98
CA ALA A 17 17.72 -43.31 -28.12
C ALA A 17 18.21 -42.43 -26.96
N LEU A 18 19.08 -41.45 -27.25
CA LEU A 18 19.37 -40.35 -26.32
C LEU A 18 18.13 -39.49 -26.21
N ALA A 19 17.35 -39.67 -25.17
CA ALA A 19 16.34 -38.70 -24.76
C ALA A 19 17.05 -37.47 -24.14
N ALA A 20 17.16 -36.39 -24.91
CA ALA A 20 17.57 -35.13 -24.38
C ALA A 20 16.48 -34.63 -23.38
N ALA A 21 16.79 -34.69 -22.09
CA ALA A 21 15.93 -34.08 -21.07
C ALA A 21 15.93 -32.56 -21.28
N ALA A 22 14.81 -32.04 -21.75
CA ALA A 22 14.57 -30.59 -21.76
C ALA A 22 14.59 -30.07 -20.31
N PRO A 23 15.23 -28.92 -20.04
CA PRO A 23 15.19 -28.33 -18.70
C PRO A 23 13.74 -27.99 -18.35
N PRO A 24 13.35 -28.07 -17.06
CA PRO A 24 12.03 -27.68 -16.64
C PRO A 24 11.83 -26.19 -16.98
N LEU A 25 10.88 -25.90 -17.86
CA LEU A 25 10.33 -24.57 -18.02
C LEU A 25 9.73 -24.18 -16.65
N PHE A 26 10.43 -23.32 -15.92
CA PHE A 26 9.80 -22.59 -14.83
C PHE A 26 8.67 -21.78 -15.46
N ALA A 27 7.45 -22.24 -15.29
CA ALA A 27 6.28 -21.45 -15.60
C ALA A 27 6.40 -20.16 -14.79
N ALA A 28 6.41 -19.01 -15.48
CA ALA A 28 6.22 -17.74 -14.83
C ALA A 28 4.99 -17.85 -13.91
N PRO A 29 5.00 -17.29 -12.68
CA PRO A 29 3.85 -17.38 -11.81
C PRO A 29 2.63 -16.87 -12.56
N GLY A 30 1.77 -17.79 -12.98
CA GLY A 30 0.54 -17.47 -13.66
C GLY A 30 -0.25 -16.52 -12.77
N LEU A 31 -0.84 -15.49 -13.36
CA LEU A 31 -1.91 -14.74 -12.69
C LEU A 31 -2.86 -15.77 -12.06
N PRO A 32 -3.32 -15.55 -10.81
CA PRO A 32 -4.23 -16.48 -10.18
C PRO A 32 -5.36 -16.79 -11.15
N SER A 33 -5.86 -18.02 -11.16
CA SER A 33 -6.94 -18.50 -12.01
C SER A 33 -8.26 -17.82 -11.60
N THR A 34 -8.29 -16.50 -11.71
CA THR A 34 -9.48 -15.70 -11.52
C THR A 34 -10.25 -15.72 -12.83
N ASN A 35 -11.54 -16.02 -12.78
CA ASN A 35 -12.43 -15.92 -13.93
C ASN A 35 -12.63 -14.48 -14.44
N VAL A 36 -11.86 -13.52 -13.97
CA VAL A 36 -11.91 -12.11 -14.40
C VAL A 36 -11.03 -11.92 -15.63
N ALA A 37 -11.63 -11.45 -16.70
CA ALA A 37 -10.93 -11.12 -17.95
C ALA A 37 -10.24 -9.74 -17.82
N TRP A 38 -9.13 -9.68 -17.10
CA TRP A 38 -8.35 -8.45 -16.95
C TRP A 38 -7.67 -8.07 -18.27
N LEU A 39 -7.86 -6.82 -18.71
CA LEU A 39 -7.07 -6.20 -19.76
C LEU A 39 -5.81 -5.59 -19.12
N PRO A 40 -4.62 -6.10 -19.46
CA PRO A 40 -3.39 -5.51 -18.95
C PRO A 40 -3.14 -4.14 -19.60
N ALA A 41 -2.76 -3.15 -18.78
CA ALA A 41 -2.42 -1.83 -19.26
C ALA A 41 -1.10 -1.34 -18.63
N ALA A 42 -0.28 -0.64 -19.42
CA ALA A 42 0.96 -0.01 -18.99
C ALA A 42 1.17 1.38 -19.62
N GLY A 43 0.39 1.75 -20.63
CA GLY A 43 0.50 3.02 -21.34
C GLY A 43 -0.84 3.60 -21.77
N ASP A 44 -0.79 4.83 -22.29
CA ASP A 44 -1.98 5.57 -22.72
C ASP A 44 -2.78 4.86 -23.82
N GLU A 45 -2.10 4.13 -24.71
CA GLU A 45 -2.77 3.37 -25.79
C GLU A 45 -3.61 2.22 -25.24
N ASP A 46 -3.13 1.50 -24.21
CA ASP A 46 -3.88 0.43 -23.55
C ASP A 46 -5.15 0.98 -22.93
N ILE A 47 -5.01 2.11 -22.22
CA ILE A 47 -6.14 2.81 -21.61
C ILE A 47 -7.12 3.31 -22.67
N ALA A 48 -6.63 3.88 -23.78
CA ALA A 48 -7.49 4.35 -24.87
C ALA A 48 -8.31 3.20 -25.47
N ARG A 49 -7.69 2.02 -25.69
CA ARG A 49 -8.37 0.81 -26.16
C ARG A 49 -9.44 0.32 -25.17
N ALA A 50 -9.11 0.30 -23.86
CA ALA A 50 -10.06 -0.12 -22.84
C ALA A 50 -11.30 0.79 -22.78
N PHE A 51 -11.11 2.11 -22.85
CA PHE A 51 -12.24 3.06 -22.89
C PHE A 51 -13.01 3.02 -24.23
N ALA A 52 -12.35 2.76 -25.35
CA ALA A 52 -13.04 2.53 -26.64
C ALA A 52 -13.93 1.28 -26.56
N GLN A 53 -13.44 0.19 -25.98
CA GLN A 53 -14.23 -1.02 -25.71
C GLN A 53 -15.39 -0.72 -24.75
N ALA A 54 -15.17 0.04 -23.68
CA ALA A 54 -16.20 0.42 -22.73
C ALA A 54 -17.35 1.18 -23.40
N ARG A 55 -17.02 2.16 -24.27
CA ARG A 55 -18.02 2.90 -25.05
C ARG A 55 -18.80 2.00 -26.00
N SER A 56 -18.11 1.12 -26.74
CA SER A 56 -18.77 0.21 -27.71
C SER A 56 -19.69 -0.80 -27.04
N GLN A 57 -19.32 -1.29 -25.85
CA GLN A 57 -20.10 -2.24 -25.06
C GLN A 57 -21.09 -1.57 -24.10
N LYS A 58 -21.07 -0.25 -23.96
CA LYS A 58 -21.85 0.54 -22.98
C LYS A 58 -21.65 0.05 -21.55
N LYS A 59 -20.41 -0.32 -21.20
CA LYS A 59 -20.03 -0.80 -19.87
C LYS A 59 -19.13 0.21 -19.17
N PRO A 60 -19.26 0.37 -17.84
CA PRO A 60 -18.27 1.12 -17.06
C PRO A 60 -16.91 0.41 -17.06
N VAL A 61 -15.87 1.13 -16.68
CA VAL A 61 -14.51 0.59 -16.53
C VAL A 61 -14.21 0.36 -15.06
N LEU A 62 -13.73 -0.85 -14.74
CA LEU A 62 -13.15 -1.19 -13.44
C LEU A 62 -11.63 -1.18 -13.61
N LEU A 63 -10.96 -0.15 -13.11
CA LEU A 63 -9.51 -0.04 -13.16
C LEU A 63 -8.92 -0.46 -11.80
N TYR A 64 -8.10 -1.50 -11.80
CA TYR A 64 -7.31 -1.94 -10.66
C TYR A 64 -5.85 -1.62 -10.88
N TRP A 65 -5.24 -0.95 -9.90
CA TRP A 65 -3.83 -0.61 -9.88
C TRP A 65 -3.14 -1.30 -8.72
N GLY A 66 -2.09 -2.07 -9.04
CA GLY A 66 -1.37 -2.84 -8.03
C GLY A 66 0.08 -3.08 -8.40
N ALA A 67 0.78 -3.84 -7.54
CA ALA A 67 2.11 -4.35 -7.78
C ALA A 67 2.24 -5.75 -7.18
N THR A 68 3.13 -6.57 -7.73
CA THR A 68 3.30 -7.97 -7.32
C THR A 68 3.75 -8.10 -5.87
N TRP A 69 4.65 -7.24 -5.42
CA TRP A 69 5.22 -7.24 -4.06
C TRP A 69 4.30 -6.65 -2.99
N CYS A 70 3.30 -5.87 -3.38
CA CYS A 70 2.46 -5.05 -2.49
C CYS A 70 1.59 -5.93 -1.58
N PRO A 71 1.77 -5.93 -0.23
CA PRO A 71 1.00 -6.79 0.66
C PRO A 71 -0.52 -6.59 0.57
N PRO A 72 -1.09 -5.36 0.61
CA PRO A 72 -2.53 -5.17 0.47
C PRO A 72 -3.06 -5.61 -0.91
N CYS A 73 -2.26 -5.46 -1.98
CA CYS A 73 -2.63 -5.99 -3.30
C CYS A 73 -2.74 -7.51 -3.30
N ASN A 74 -1.82 -8.16 -2.61
CA ASN A 74 -1.82 -9.61 -2.45
C ASN A 74 -3.00 -10.07 -1.58
N GLN A 75 -3.39 -9.29 -0.57
CA GLN A 75 -4.61 -9.53 0.18
C GLN A 75 -5.86 -9.49 -0.73
N LEU A 76 -6.03 -8.47 -1.56
CA LEU A 76 -7.14 -8.42 -2.52
C LEU A 76 -7.15 -9.62 -3.46
N LYS A 77 -5.99 -10.08 -3.93
CA LYS A 77 -5.89 -11.29 -4.75
C LYS A 77 -6.36 -12.53 -4.00
N ALA A 78 -5.95 -12.68 -2.74
CA ALA A 78 -6.29 -13.84 -1.92
C ALA A 78 -7.76 -13.83 -1.42
N THR A 79 -8.38 -12.66 -1.20
CA THR A 79 -9.66 -12.54 -0.51
C THR A 79 -10.82 -12.05 -1.37
N LEU A 80 -10.56 -11.29 -2.42
CA LEU A 80 -11.57 -10.68 -3.28
C LEU A 80 -11.53 -11.24 -4.70
N PHE A 81 -10.38 -11.11 -5.40
CA PHE A 81 -10.30 -11.42 -6.83
C PHE A 81 -10.43 -12.92 -7.13
N ASN A 82 -10.19 -13.79 -6.15
CA ASN A 82 -10.38 -15.24 -6.26
C ASN A 82 -11.85 -15.68 -6.03
N ARG A 83 -12.75 -14.75 -5.69
CA ARG A 83 -14.16 -15.08 -5.45
C ARG A 83 -14.94 -15.17 -6.76
N GLN A 84 -15.81 -16.17 -6.84
CA GLN A 84 -16.69 -16.33 -8.02
C GLN A 84 -17.68 -15.17 -8.14
N GLU A 85 -18.16 -14.65 -7.02
CA GLU A 85 -19.05 -13.48 -6.97
C GLU A 85 -18.36 -12.25 -7.57
N PHE A 86 -17.07 -12.00 -7.23
CA PHE A 86 -16.33 -10.91 -7.83
C PHE A 86 -16.17 -11.09 -9.35
N ALA A 87 -15.83 -12.30 -9.79
CA ALA A 87 -15.70 -12.59 -11.21
C ALA A 87 -17.03 -12.41 -11.97
N ALA A 88 -18.16 -12.71 -11.33
CA ALA A 88 -19.48 -12.49 -11.91
C ALA A 88 -19.80 -10.99 -12.06
N GLU A 89 -19.59 -10.20 -11.01
CA GLU A 89 -19.81 -8.74 -11.01
C GLU A 89 -18.86 -8.03 -12.00
N ALA A 90 -17.59 -8.46 -12.07
CA ALA A 90 -16.58 -7.88 -12.96
C ALA A 90 -16.96 -7.99 -14.45
N ARG A 91 -17.83 -8.93 -14.85
CA ARG A 91 -18.33 -9.05 -16.24
C ARG A 91 -19.20 -7.86 -16.68
N ALA A 92 -19.75 -7.12 -15.71
CA ALA A 92 -20.50 -5.90 -16.01
C ALA A 92 -19.59 -4.72 -16.39
N PHE A 93 -18.28 -4.86 -16.20
CA PHE A 93 -17.27 -3.84 -16.46
C PHE A 93 -16.32 -4.26 -17.59
N VAL A 94 -15.63 -3.28 -18.17
CA VAL A 94 -14.34 -3.51 -18.83
C VAL A 94 -13.29 -3.46 -17.70
N ALA A 95 -12.78 -4.64 -17.33
CA ALA A 95 -11.84 -4.77 -16.21
C ALA A 95 -10.41 -4.53 -16.71
N VAL A 96 -9.72 -3.52 -16.16
CA VAL A 96 -8.36 -3.11 -16.53
C VAL A 96 -7.44 -3.28 -15.35
N HIS A 97 -6.32 -3.96 -15.53
CA HIS A 97 -5.27 -4.11 -14.53
C HIS A 97 -4.02 -3.36 -14.97
N VAL A 98 -3.58 -2.41 -14.14
CA VAL A 98 -2.30 -1.73 -14.28
C VAL A 98 -1.33 -2.26 -13.22
N ASP A 99 -0.28 -2.92 -13.69
CA ASP A 99 0.87 -3.24 -12.84
C ASP A 99 1.79 -2.03 -12.78
N GLY A 100 1.90 -1.42 -11.60
CA GLY A 100 2.68 -0.21 -11.38
C GLY A 100 4.19 -0.35 -11.58
N ASP A 101 4.68 -1.58 -11.76
CA ASP A 101 6.09 -1.87 -12.04
C ASP A 101 6.38 -2.13 -13.52
N ARG A 102 5.39 -2.05 -14.39
CA ARG A 102 5.64 -2.10 -15.85
C ARG A 102 6.20 -0.76 -16.33
N PRO A 103 7.11 -0.77 -17.32
CA PRO A 103 7.62 0.46 -17.92
C PRO A 103 6.48 1.38 -18.38
N GLY A 104 6.56 2.67 -18.06
CA GLY A 104 5.55 3.68 -18.38
C GLY A 104 4.34 3.73 -17.44
N ALA A 105 4.10 2.72 -16.59
CA ALA A 105 2.95 2.69 -15.70
C ALA A 105 2.87 3.89 -14.75
N GLN A 106 4.01 4.42 -14.30
CA GLN A 106 4.03 5.57 -13.39
C GLN A 106 3.45 6.85 -14.02
N LYS A 107 3.56 7.00 -15.34
CA LYS A 107 2.91 8.08 -16.08
C LYS A 107 1.37 8.00 -15.99
N LEU A 108 0.83 6.78 -16.13
CA LEU A 108 -0.60 6.56 -15.89
C LEU A 108 -1.01 6.86 -14.44
N GLY A 109 -0.14 6.55 -13.44
CA GLY A 109 -0.36 6.89 -12.03
C GLY A 109 -0.60 8.36 -11.81
N GLN A 110 0.23 9.19 -12.42
CA GLN A 110 0.08 10.65 -12.38
C GLN A 110 -1.24 11.09 -13.05
N ARG A 111 -1.58 10.51 -14.20
CA ARG A 111 -2.81 10.82 -14.92
C ARG A 111 -4.07 10.50 -14.10
N PHE A 112 -4.11 9.35 -13.45
CA PHE A 112 -5.26 8.88 -12.66
C PHE A 112 -5.18 9.26 -11.18
N LYS A 113 -4.23 10.09 -10.79
CA LYS A 113 -4.04 10.53 -9.40
C LYS A 113 -3.96 9.33 -8.43
N VAL A 114 -3.07 8.38 -8.75
CA VAL A 114 -2.82 7.21 -7.92
C VAL A 114 -1.62 7.44 -7.02
N SER A 115 -1.86 7.61 -5.73
CA SER A 115 -0.79 7.83 -4.74
C SER A 115 -0.23 6.53 -4.14
N GLY A 116 -1.03 5.46 -4.11
CA GLY A 116 -0.68 4.19 -3.47
C GLY A 116 -1.29 2.96 -4.12
N TYR A 117 -0.95 1.79 -3.62
CA TYR A 117 -1.44 0.50 -4.04
C TYR A 117 -2.03 -0.27 -2.85
N PRO A 118 -3.14 -1.01 -3.05
CA PRO A 118 -4.00 -1.04 -4.25
C PRO A 118 -4.81 0.24 -4.43
N THR A 119 -5.17 0.54 -5.68
CA THR A 119 -6.19 1.54 -6.00
C THR A 119 -7.18 0.91 -6.98
N ILE A 120 -8.48 1.00 -6.67
CA ILE A 120 -9.57 0.53 -7.52
C ILE A 120 -10.46 1.73 -7.85
N VAL A 121 -10.64 2.02 -9.14
CA VAL A 121 -11.44 3.15 -9.61
C VAL A 121 -12.50 2.67 -10.58
N LEU A 122 -13.73 3.15 -10.41
CA LEU A 122 -14.82 2.95 -11.36
C LEU A 122 -15.01 4.20 -12.21
N PHE A 123 -15.06 4.01 -13.53
CA PHE A 123 -15.27 5.10 -14.49
C PHE A 123 -16.50 4.83 -15.36
N ASN A 124 -17.17 5.91 -15.75
CA ASN A 124 -18.09 5.88 -16.86
C ASN A 124 -17.36 5.59 -18.20
N PRO A 125 -18.06 5.14 -19.25
CA PRO A 125 -17.45 4.89 -20.55
C PRO A 125 -16.80 6.13 -21.18
N ASP A 126 -17.20 7.33 -20.77
CA ASP A 126 -16.62 8.60 -21.23
C ASP A 126 -15.30 8.98 -20.50
N GLY A 127 -14.93 8.21 -19.47
CA GLY A 127 -13.73 8.43 -18.67
C GLY A 127 -13.93 9.29 -17.43
N SER A 128 -15.14 9.71 -17.11
CA SER A 128 -15.43 10.40 -15.85
C SER A 128 -15.44 9.42 -14.67
N GLU A 129 -14.75 9.78 -13.57
CA GLU A 129 -14.65 8.94 -12.37
C GLU A 129 -15.98 8.92 -11.60
N ILE A 130 -16.57 7.72 -11.46
CA ILE A 130 -17.78 7.49 -10.65
C ILE A 130 -17.41 7.50 -9.18
N THR A 131 -16.43 6.65 -8.81
CA THR A 131 -15.93 6.53 -7.44
C THR A 131 -14.59 5.81 -7.41
N ARG A 132 -13.90 5.94 -6.27
CA ARG A 132 -12.67 5.26 -5.93
C ARG A 132 -12.90 4.40 -4.70
N LEU A 133 -12.70 3.08 -4.83
CA LEU A 133 -13.01 2.14 -3.77
C LEU A 133 -11.88 2.10 -2.74
N PRO A 134 -12.18 2.08 -1.44
CA PRO A 134 -11.16 1.89 -0.41
C PRO A 134 -10.62 0.45 -0.47
N GLY A 135 -9.29 0.32 -0.30
CA GLY A 135 -8.60 -0.98 -0.38
C GLY A 135 -8.72 -1.84 0.88
N GLU A 136 -9.21 -1.25 1.97
CA GLU A 136 -9.23 -1.89 3.30
C GLU A 136 -10.61 -2.43 3.69
N VAL A 137 -11.66 -2.17 2.92
CA VAL A 137 -12.99 -2.75 3.16
C VAL A 137 -13.01 -4.22 2.79
N ASP A 138 -13.86 -4.99 3.46
CA ASP A 138 -13.98 -6.42 3.19
C ASP A 138 -14.66 -6.72 1.84
N ALA A 139 -14.51 -7.96 1.36
CA ALA A 139 -15.01 -8.35 0.05
C ALA A 139 -16.51 -8.09 -0.16
N PRO A 140 -17.43 -8.38 0.80
CA PRO A 140 -18.84 -8.06 0.65
C PRO A 140 -19.12 -6.58 0.45
N GLN A 141 -18.42 -5.70 1.15
CA GLN A 141 -18.58 -4.25 1.00
C GLN A 141 -18.07 -3.76 -0.36
N VAL A 142 -16.93 -4.29 -0.84
CA VAL A 142 -16.44 -3.96 -2.19
C VAL A 142 -17.45 -4.36 -3.26
N LEU A 143 -18.01 -5.58 -3.18
CA LEU A 143 -19.02 -6.06 -4.12
C LEU A 143 -20.27 -5.16 -4.12
N ALA A 144 -20.77 -4.77 -2.95
CA ALA A 144 -21.91 -3.87 -2.83
C ALA A 144 -21.62 -2.49 -3.47
N LEU A 145 -20.40 -1.95 -3.29
CA LEU A 145 -20.00 -0.68 -3.91
C LEU A 145 -19.84 -0.81 -5.43
N MET A 146 -19.31 -1.92 -5.92
CA MET A 146 -19.25 -2.20 -7.36
C MET A 146 -20.63 -2.23 -7.99
N GLN A 147 -21.61 -2.87 -7.34
CA GLN A 147 -23.00 -2.91 -7.81
C GLN A 147 -23.61 -1.50 -7.98
N LEU A 148 -23.30 -0.56 -7.08
CA LEU A 148 -23.74 0.84 -7.22
C LEU A 148 -23.15 1.50 -8.49
N GLY A 149 -21.95 1.10 -8.89
CA GLY A 149 -21.27 1.63 -10.09
C GLY A 149 -21.63 0.93 -11.40
N MET A 150 -22.28 -0.25 -11.37
CA MET A 150 -22.56 -1.05 -12.59
C MET A 150 -23.49 -0.35 -13.60
N SER A 151 -24.44 0.42 -13.11
CA SER A 151 -25.36 1.19 -13.97
C SER A 151 -24.77 2.52 -14.47
N GLY A 152 -23.48 2.79 -14.19
CA GLY A 152 -22.90 4.10 -14.30
C GLY A 152 -23.32 5.00 -13.14
N GLY A 153 -22.82 6.22 -13.12
CA GLY A 153 -23.14 7.17 -12.05
C GLY A 153 -22.73 8.59 -12.41
N ARG A 154 -23.21 9.55 -11.65
CA ARG A 154 -22.71 10.90 -11.77
C ARG A 154 -21.24 10.96 -11.32
N PRO A 155 -20.40 11.77 -12.00
CA PRO A 155 -19.00 11.92 -11.58
C PRO A 155 -18.91 12.37 -10.12
N VAL A 156 -18.01 11.76 -9.36
CA VAL A 156 -17.84 12.06 -7.92
C VAL A 156 -17.63 13.56 -7.64
N LYS A 157 -16.94 14.28 -8.53
CA LYS A 157 -16.78 15.74 -8.42
C LYS A 157 -18.10 16.49 -8.45
N ALA A 158 -19.03 16.07 -9.31
CA ALA A 158 -20.35 16.69 -9.42
C ALA A 158 -21.22 16.36 -8.21
N VAL A 159 -21.16 15.11 -7.73
CA VAL A 159 -21.87 14.66 -6.53
C VAL A 159 -21.36 15.43 -5.30
N LEU A 160 -20.05 15.58 -5.14
CA LEU A 160 -19.45 16.34 -4.05
C LEU A 160 -19.85 17.82 -4.11
N ALA A 161 -19.81 18.43 -5.30
CA ALA A 161 -20.21 19.84 -5.47
C ALA A 161 -21.68 20.05 -5.08
N ASP A 162 -22.58 19.13 -5.45
CA ASP A 162 -23.99 19.20 -5.08
C ASP A 162 -24.22 18.98 -3.58
N ALA A 163 -23.49 18.03 -2.95
CA ALA A 163 -23.52 17.85 -1.50
C ALA A 163 -23.13 19.13 -0.76
N LEU A 164 -22.06 19.81 -1.20
CA LEU A 164 -21.58 21.06 -0.60
C LEU A 164 -22.52 22.25 -0.85
N ALA A 165 -23.30 22.22 -1.92
CA ALA A 165 -24.33 23.19 -2.24
C ALA A 165 -25.70 22.87 -1.60
N ALA A 166 -25.75 21.88 -0.71
CA ALA A 166 -26.97 21.39 -0.05
C ALA A 166 -28.08 20.97 -1.04
N LYS A 167 -27.71 20.52 -2.23
CA LYS A 167 -28.66 19.94 -3.18
C LYS A 167 -28.98 18.50 -2.80
N PRO A 168 -30.16 17.99 -3.17
CA PRO A 168 -30.55 16.62 -2.84
C PRO A 168 -29.64 15.61 -3.57
N LEU A 169 -29.16 14.62 -2.81
CA LEU A 169 -28.45 13.45 -3.31
C LEU A 169 -29.28 12.19 -3.02
N THR A 170 -29.11 11.18 -3.87
CA THR A 170 -29.65 9.83 -3.62
C THR A 170 -28.89 9.14 -2.49
N ALA A 171 -29.50 8.13 -1.87
CA ALA A 171 -28.82 7.28 -0.86
C ALA A 171 -27.54 6.64 -1.42
N ASN A 172 -27.55 6.21 -2.69
CA ASN A 172 -26.39 5.62 -3.35
C ASN A 172 -25.24 6.65 -3.50
N GLU A 173 -25.53 7.89 -3.86
CA GLU A 173 -24.52 8.95 -3.98
C GLU A 173 -23.90 9.28 -2.62
N TRP A 174 -24.70 9.37 -1.56
CA TRP A 174 -24.22 9.52 -0.19
C TRP A 174 -23.30 8.36 0.23
N ARG A 175 -23.71 7.11 -0.09
CA ARG A 175 -22.92 5.92 0.20
C ARG A 175 -21.59 5.96 -0.57
N LEU A 176 -21.58 6.31 -1.86
CA LEU A 176 -20.36 6.44 -2.65
C LEU A 176 -19.41 7.50 -2.10
N LEU A 177 -19.92 8.65 -1.61
CA LEU A 177 -19.09 9.65 -0.92
C LEU A 177 -18.50 9.13 0.40
N ALA A 178 -19.29 8.42 1.21
CA ALA A 178 -18.82 7.88 2.49
C ALA A 178 -17.76 6.79 2.33
N PHE A 179 -17.82 6.01 1.25
CA PHE A 179 -16.85 4.97 0.92
C PHE A 179 -15.79 5.41 -0.08
N TYR A 180 -15.78 6.65 -0.52
CA TYR A 180 -14.72 7.15 -1.39
C TYR A 180 -13.35 7.01 -0.71
N SER A 181 -12.33 6.57 -1.46
CA SER A 181 -10.96 6.44 -0.96
C SER A 181 -10.24 7.79 -1.00
N TRP A 182 -10.53 8.62 -0.01
CA TRP A 182 -9.94 9.95 0.15
C TRP A 182 -8.41 9.91 0.30
N GLU A 183 -7.89 8.79 0.78
CA GLU A 183 -6.47 8.57 1.08
C GLU A 183 -5.64 8.29 -0.18
N THR A 184 -6.27 7.80 -1.27
CA THR A 184 -5.56 7.37 -2.50
C THR A 184 -5.80 8.27 -3.71
N ASP A 185 -6.52 9.39 -3.56
CA ASP A 185 -6.91 10.26 -4.67
C ASP A 185 -5.89 11.37 -4.99
N GLU A 186 -4.71 11.37 -4.38
CA GLU A 186 -3.68 12.42 -4.50
C GLU A 186 -4.23 13.84 -4.36
N GLN A 187 -5.18 14.03 -3.44
CA GLN A 187 -5.79 15.33 -3.14
C GLN A 187 -6.52 15.98 -4.35
N GLN A 188 -7.03 15.14 -5.28
CA GLN A 188 -7.72 15.67 -6.46
C GLN A 188 -9.06 16.33 -6.15
N LEU A 189 -9.75 15.88 -5.09
CA LEU A 189 -11.05 16.40 -4.66
C LEU A 189 -10.91 17.47 -3.59
N VAL A 190 -9.96 17.34 -2.68
CA VAL A 190 -9.74 18.25 -1.55
C VAL A 190 -8.28 18.19 -1.09
N PRO A 191 -7.66 19.31 -0.70
CA PRO A 191 -6.36 19.32 -0.04
C PRO A 191 -6.40 18.51 1.26
N LYS A 192 -5.28 17.84 1.62
CA LYS A 192 -5.20 16.99 2.82
C LYS A 192 -5.61 17.73 4.10
N ASP A 193 -5.18 18.99 4.25
CA ASP A 193 -5.46 19.80 5.44
C ASP A 193 -6.93 20.18 5.57
N ASP A 194 -7.69 20.19 4.47
CA ASP A 194 -9.12 20.52 4.46
C ASP A 194 -10.03 19.29 4.59
N LEU A 195 -9.45 18.08 4.45
CA LEU A 195 -10.20 16.81 4.46
C LEU A 195 -11.00 16.59 5.75
N PRO A 196 -10.48 16.78 6.97
CA PRO A 196 -11.26 16.58 8.19
C PRO A 196 -12.52 17.44 8.22
N GLY A 197 -12.39 18.73 7.89
CA GLY A 197 -13.52 19.68 7.83
C GLY A 197 -14.51 19.33 6.74
N LEU A 198 -14.06 18.86 5.59
CA LEU A 198 -14.94 18.40 4.51
C LEU A 198 -15.78 17.21 4.96
N LEU A 199 -15.14 16.17 5.51
CA LEU A 199 -15.82 14.94 5.96
C LEU A 199 -16.84 15.25 7.07
N ALA A 200 -16.51 16.15 8.00
CA ALA A 200 -17.43 16.58 9.05
C ALA A 200 -18.66 17.30 8.46
N ARG A 201 -18.48 18.18 7.46
CA ARG A 201 -19.61 18.84 6.77
C ARG A 201 -20.49 17.83 6.03
N LEU A 202 -19.89 16.85 5.35
CA LEU A 202 -20.63 15.79 4.66
C LEU A 202 -21.41 14.94 5.67
N ALA A 203 -20.81 14.60 6.82
CA ALA A 203 -21.47 13.86 7.87
C ALA A 203 -22.68 14.62 8.45
N ALA A 204 -22.54 15.93 8.67
CA ALA A 204 -23.63 16.77 9.16
C ALA A 204 -24.75 16.97 8.13
N ALA A 205 -24.43 16.97 6.83
CA ALA A 205 -25.38 17.14 5.74
C ALA A 205 -26.05 15.81 5.30
N SER A 206 -25.49 14.67 5.70
CA SER A 206 -26.01 13.35 5.31
C SER A 206 -27.40 13.07 5.93
N PRO A 207 -28.29 12.29 5.26
CA PRO A 207 -29.63 12.04 5.75
C PRO A 207 -29.65 11.41 7.14
N ALA A 208 -30.44 11.94 8.06
CA ALA A 208 -30.52 11.47 9.45
C ALA A 208 -30.93 9.99 9.58
N GLY A 209 -31.65 9.44 8.59
CA GLY A 209 -32.04 8.04 8.53
C GLY A 209 -30.94 7.08 8.07
N ASP A 210 -29.83 7.58 7.51
CA ASP A 210 -28.70 6.76 7.07
C ASP A 210 -27.57 6.75 8.12
N GLY A 211 -27.79 6.00 9.16
CA GLY A 211 -26.85 5.92 10.29
C GLY A 211 -25.48 5.35 9.93
N GLU A 212 -25.38 4.46 8.94
CA GLU A 212 -24.11 3.88 8.47
C GLU A 212 -23.27 4.95 7.78
N THR A 213 -23.81 5.61 6.76
CA THR A 213 -23.12 6.66 5.98
C THR A 213 -22.67 7.81 6.88
N THR A 214 -23.58 8.34 7.72
CA THR A 214 -23.28 9.43 8.64
C THR A 214 -22.16 9.05 9.62
N THR A 215 -22.24 7.86 10.21
CA THR A 215 -21.25 7.39 11.17
C THR A 215 -19.89 7.18 10.52
N ARG A 216 -19.85 6.60 9.32
CA ARG A 216 -18.61 6.39 8.57
C ARG A 216 -17.91 7.70 8.26
N LEU A 217 -18.64 8.72 7.78
CA LEU A 217 -18.10 10.04 7.50
C LEU A 217 -17.52 10.70 8.76
N TRP A 218 -18.19 10.59 9.91
CA TRP A 218 -17.66 11.09 11.19
C TRP A 218 -16.40 10.34 11.64
N LEU A 219 -16.38 9.01 11.54
CA LEU A 219 -15.19 8.23 11.90
C LEU A 219 -13.99 8.60 11.01
N LYS A 220 -14.21 8.75 9.70
CA LYS A 220 -13.16 9.21 8.77
C LYS A 220 -12.71 10.65 9.06
N ALA A 221 -13.63 11.55 9.43
CA ALA A 221 -13.29 12.91 9.83
C ALA A 221 -12.38 12.94 11.06
N LEU A 222 -12.71 12.13 12.09
CA LEU A 222 -11.90 11.99 13.29
C LEU A 222 -10.52 11.39 12.98
N ALA A 223 -10.47 10.33 12.17
CA ALA A 223 -9.22 9.71 11.75
C ALA A 223 -8.30 10.69 11.03
N ALA A 224 -8.85 11.47 10.10
CA ALA A 224 -8.09 12.45 9.31
C ALA A 224 -7.64 13.66 10.14
N SER A 225 -8.34 14.02 11.24
CA SER A 225 -8.03 15.20 12.06
C SER A 225 -6.81 15.05 12.96
N SER A 226 -6.39 13.82 13.25
CA SER A 226 -5.26 13.52 14.12
C SER A 226 -4.01 13.06 13.38
N ASP A 227 -4.05 13.03 12.02
CA ASP A 227 -2.90 12.63 11.21
C ASP A 227 -1.74 13.63 11.42
N GLU A 228 -0.78 13.23 12.26
CA GLU A 228 0.40 14.03 12.65
C GLU A 228 1.38 14.32 11.50
N GLY A 229 1.04 13.94 10.28
CA GLY A 229 1.85 14.21 9.09
C GLY A 229 1.76 15.65 8.58
N SER A 230 0.89 16.48 9.11
CA SER A 230 0.86 17.91 8.81
C SER A 230 2.07 18.59 9.45
N ASP A 231 2.86 19.24 8.61
CA ASP A 231 4.07 19.99 9.00
C ASP A 231 3.76 20.90 10.19
N LYS A 232 4.50 20.77 11.30
CA LYS A 232 4.31 21.55 12.54
C LYS A 232 4.51 23.06 12.35
N SER A 233 4.77 23.50 11.12
CA SER A 233 5.01 24.90 10.76
C SER A 233 3.74 25.67 10.33
N SER A 234 2.61 25.02 10.12
CA SER A 234 1.36 25.73 9.86
C SER A 234 0.71 26.14 11.18
N ASP A 235 0.46 27.41 11.29
CA ASP A 235 -0.27 28.08 12.37
C ASP A 235 -1.48 27.23 12.85
N LYS A 236 -1.43 26.78 14.11
CA LYS A 236 -2.46 25.93 14.73
C LYS A 236 -3.79 26.64 14.94
N SER A 237 -4.06 27.70 14.20
CA SER A 237 -5.30 28.46 14.29
C SER A 237 -6.48 27.67 13.71
N GLY A 238 -7.12 26.82 14.53
CA GLY A 238 -8.56 26.56 14.42
C GLY A 238 -9.05 25.45 13.47
N LYS A 239 -8.20 24.57 12.92
CA LYS A 239 -8.66 23.53 11.95
C LYS A 239 -8.93 22.13 12.56
N GLY A 240 -8.71 21.92 13.86
CA GLY A 240 -9.04 20.67 14.53
C GLY A 240 -10.54 20.49 14.71
N LEU A 241 -11.04 19.27 14.51
CA LEU A 241 -12.40 18.92 14.93
C LEU A 241 -12.50 19.08 16.44
N ASN A 242 -13.60 19.72 16.89
CA ASN A 242 -13.93 19.75 18.32
C ASN A 242 -15.17 18.84 18.55
N PRO A 243 -14.96 17.53 18.86
CA PRO A 243 -16.05 16.59 19.02
C PRO A 243 -16.98 16.99 20.16
N ASP A 244 -18.26 17.15 19.87
CA ASP A 244 -19.31 17.38 20.86
C ASP A 244 -19.72 16.10 21.60
N ALA A 245 -20.64 16.23 22.55
CA ALA A 245 -21.13 15.10 23.33
C ALA A 245 -21.86 14.07 22.44
N ALA A 246 -22.61 14.52 21.44
CA ALA A 246 -23.36 13.64 20.55
C ALA A 246 -22.44 12.78 19.68
N LEU A 247 -21.34 13.38 19.14
CA LEU A 247 -20.34 12.64 18.39
C LEU A 247 -19.59 11.63 19.27
N ARG A 248 -19.22 12.01 20.49
CA ARG A 248 -18.60 11.12 21.47
C ARG A 248 -19.49 9.92 21.80
N GLU A 249 -20.78 10.16 22.05
CA GLU A 249 -21.77 9.10 22.29
C GLU A 249 -21.94 8.17 21.07
N ARG A 250 -21.98 8.75 19.85
CA ARG A 250 -22.03 7.98 18.60
C ARG A 250 -20.85 7.04 18.49
N VAL A 251 -19.62 7.53 18.69
CA VAL A 251 -18.41 6.69 18.61
C VAL A 251 -18.42 5.63 19.70
N GLN A 252 -18.81 5.99 20.94
CA GLN A 252 -18.90 5.03 22.04
C GLN A 252 -19.90 3.90 21.71
N ARG A 253 -21.04 4.21 21.08
CA ARG A 253 -22.02 3.21 20.64
C ARG A 253 -21.42 2.30 19.57
N VAL A 254 -20.70 2.83 18.59
CA VAL A 254 -20.04 2.03 17.54
C VAL A 254 -19.02 1.07 18.16
N LEU A 255 -18.21 1.55 19.10
CA LEU A 255 -17.20 0.72 19.75
C LEU A 255 -17.80 -0.34 20.69
N ALA A 256 -18.94 -0.06 21.30
CA ALA A 256 -19.62 -0.99 22.21
C ALA A 256 -20.40 -2.09 21.47
N ASP A 257 -21.01 -1.76 20.32
CA ASP A 257 -21.84 -2.66 19.54
C ASP A 257 -21.02 -3.50 18.56
N PRO A 258 -21.05 -4.86 18.64
CA PRO A 258 -20.29 -5.73 17.74
C PRO A 258 -20.68 -5.59 16.27
N ALA A 259 -21.97 -5.40 15.94
CA ALA A 259 -22.44 -5.27 14.58
C ALA A 259 -21.97 -3.94 13.96
N LEU A 260 -22.08 -2.83 14.70
CA LEU A 260 -21.60 -1.53 14.25
C LEU A 260 -20.06 -1.51 14.12
N SER A 261 -19.32 -2.11 15.07
CA SER A 261 -17.87 -2.26 14.95
C SER A 261 -17.49 -3.06 13.68
N ARG A 262 -18.25 -4.13 13.37
CA ARG A 262 -18.03 -4.96 12.17
C ARG A 262 -18.35 -4.21 10.89
N THR A 263 -19.39 -3.38 10.88
CA THR A 263 -19.76 -2.54 9.72
C THR A 263 -18.68 -1.50 9.38
N HIS A 264 -18.00 -0.97 10.40
CA HIS A 264 -16.95 0.05 10.26
C HIS A 264 -15.53 -0.51 10.52
N MET A 265 -15.35 -1.83 10.32
CA MET A 265 -14.14 -2.54 10.69
C MET A 265 -12.87 -1.98 10.03
N ASP A 266 -12.96 -1.52 8.80
CA ASP A 266 -11.86 -0.94 8.05
C ASP A 266 -11.38 0.39 8.67
N VAL A 267 -12.29 1.28 9.04
CA VAL A 267 -11.93 2.56 9.67
C VAL A 267 -11.41 2.34 11.09
N ILE A 268 -12.09 1.50 11.87
CA ILE A 268 -11.67 1.19 13.24
C ILE A 268 -10.36 0.40 13.24
N GLY A 269 -10.25 -0.62 12.38
CA GLY A 269 -9.08 -1.48 12.26
C GLY A 269 -7.80 -0.77 11.83
N ASN A 270 -7.92 0.36 11.13
CA ASN A 270 -6.76 1.11 10.64
C ASN A 270 -6.51 2.44 11.38
N SER A 271 -7.53 3.00 12.06
CA SER A 271 -7.46 4.37 12.59
C SER A 271 -7.92 4.54 14.04
N ALA A 272 -8.06 3.45 14.81
CA ALA A 272 -8.57 3.55 16.18
C ALA A 272 -7.74 4.49 17.07
N ALA A 273 -6.41 4.45 16.96
CA ALA A 273 -5.53 5.34 17.74
C ALA A 273 -5.74 6.81 17.37
N ASP A 274 -5.94 7.12 16.10
CA ASP A 274 -6.19 8.47 15.60
C ASP A 274 -7.57 8.99 16.03
N ILE A 275 -8.58 8.14 15.94
CA ILE A 275 -9.93 8.45 16.45
C ILE A 275 -9.88 8.76 17.94
N VAL A 276 -9.16 7.95 18.76
CA VAL A 276 -9.01 8.19 20.19
C VAL A 276 -8.29 9.52 20.46
N ARG A 277 -7.21 9.84 19.71
CA ARG A 277 -6.52 11.14 19.83
C ARG A 277 -7.48 12.30 19.56
N ALA A 278 -8.22 12.23 18.45
CA ALA A 278 -9.19 13.28 18.08
C ALA A 278 -10.27 13.48 19.15
N LEU A 279 -10.74 12.40 19.78
CA LEU A 279 -11.74 12.45 20.85
C LEU A 279 -11.17 12.93 22.18
N SER A 280 -9.86 12.82 22.40
CA SER A 280 -9.22 13.22 23.67
C SER A 280 -9.05 14.73 23.80
N GLY A 281 -9.01 15.49 22.70
CA GLY A 281 -8.74 16.91 22.69
C GLY A 281 -7.35 17.20 23.29
N ASP A 282 -7.30 18.13 24.27
CA ASP A 282 -6.06 18.51 24.96
C ASP A 282 -5.65 17.51 26.06
N ALA A 283 -6.47 16.49 26.35
CA ALA A 283 -6.15 15.48 27.33
C ALA A 283 -5.15 14.45 26.77
N ALA A 284 -4.37 13.82 27.66
CA ALA A 284 -3.46 12.75 27.28
C ALA A 284 -4.24 11.55 26.66
N PRO A 285 -4.02 11.19 25.38
CA PRO A 285 -4.86 10.20 24.68
C PRO A 285 -4.85 8.82 25.33
N GLU A 286 -3.73 8.41 25.96
CA GLU A 286 -3.59 7.13 26.65
C GLU A 286 -4.49 7.01 27.88
N ARG A 287 -5.00 8.14 28.40
CA ARG A 287 -5.93 8.20 29.55
C ARG A 287 -7.38 8.35 29.12
N SER A 288 -7.64 8.39 27.82
CA SER A 288 -8.99 8.54 27.29
C SER A 288 -9.87 7.32 27.65
N PRO A 289 -11.14 7.52 28.06
CA PRO A 289 -12.07 6.42 28.29
C PRO A 289 -12.35 5.61 27.01
N PHE A 290 -12.09 6.18 25.84
CA PHE A 290 -12.25 5.49 24.57
C PHE A 290 -11.20 4.41 24.31
N VAL A 291 -10.03 4.43 24.96
CA VAL A 291 -8.98 3.41 24.80
C VAL A 291 -9.51 2.01 25.08
N ALA A 292 -10.16 1.83 26.24
CA ALA A 292 -10.69 0.53 26.64
C ALA A 292 -11.81 0.04 25.69
N SER A 293 -12.70 0.94 25.28
CA SER A 293 -13.78 0.61 24.33
C SER A 293 -13.25 0.24 22.94
N ALA A 294 -12.25 0.98 22.47
CA ALA A 294 -11.59 0.72 21.18
C ALA A 294 -10.80 -0.61 21.22
N ASP A 295 -10.03 -0.88 22.29
CA ASP A 295 -9.32 -2.15 22.43
C ASP A 295 -10.29 -3.34 22.45
N ALA A 296 -11.41 -3.24 23.17
CA ALA A 296 -12.42 -4.29 23.20
C ALA A 296 -13.07 -4.52 21.82
N ALA A 297 -13.37 -3.45 21.07
CA ALA A 297 -13.87 -3.55 19.70
C ALA A 297 -12.85 -4.24 18.77
N LEU A 298 -11.60 -3.80 18.80
CA LEU A 298 -10.51 -4.37 18.02
C LEU A 298 -10.22 -5.82 18.39
N GLN A 299 -10.33 -6.18 19.67
CA GLN A 299 -10.19 -7.56 20.12
C GLN A 299 -11.27 -8.47 19.51
N ARG A 300 -12.53 -7.98 19.44
CA ARG A 300 -13.60 -8.71 18.77
C ARG A 300 -13.29 -8.90 17.28
N LEU A 301 -12.85 -7.83 16.57
CA LEU A 301 -12.48 -7.90 15.16
C LEU A 301 -11.29 -8.84 14.92
N ALA A 302 -10.26 -8.80 15.77
CA ALA A 302 -9.11 -9.70 15.65
C ALA A 302 -9.48 -11.20 15.82
N ASN A 303 -10.59 -11.49 16.50
CA ASN A 303 -11.11 -12.85 16.70
C ASN A 303 -12.28 -13.22 15.79
N ASP A 304 -12.75 -12.31 14.94
CA ASP A 304 -13.85 -12.57 14.01
C ASP A 304 -13.40 -13.47 12.85
N ALA A 305 -13.81 -14.73 12.87
CA ALA A 305 -13.47 -15.71 11.84
C ALA A 305 -14.06 -15.39 10.45
N THR A 306 -15.02 -14.48 10.35
CA THR A 306 -15.60 -14.04 9.06
C THR A 306 -14.71 -13.03 8.34
N LEU A 307 -13.79 -12.40 9.07
CA LEU A 307 -12.77 -11.52 8.52
C LEU A 307 -11.57 -12.29 7.96
N SER A 308 -10.92 -11.70 6.96
CA SER A 308 -9.67 -12.24 6.45
C SER A 308 -8.58 -12.25 7.53
N ARG A 309 -7.52 -13.05 7.35
CA ARG A 309 -6.36 -13.03 8.26
C ARG A 309 -5.71 -11.66 8.31
N GLY A 310 -5.63 -10.97 7.15
CA GLY A 310 -5.07 -9.63 7.07
C GLY A 310 -5.89 -8.61 7.86
N ASP A 311 -7.22 -8.63 7.78
CA ASP A 311 -8.10 -7.72 8.53
C ASP A 311 -8.02 -7.96 10.04
N ARG A 312 -8.00 -9.24 10.47
CA ARG A 312 -7.80 -9.61 11.87
C ARG A 312 -6.44 -9.16 12.41
N LEU A 313 -5.40 -9.30 11.57
CA LEU A 313 -4.05 -8.82 11.90
C LEU A 313 -4.01 -7.29 11.97
N GLY A 314 -4.70 -6.58 11.06
CA GLY A 314 -4.86 -5.12 11.11
C GLY A 314 -5.48 -4.65 12.42
N ALA A 315 -6.55 -5.31 12.87
CA ALA A 315 -7.15 -5.03 14.17
C ALA A 315 -6.16 -5.27 15.33
N LEU A 316 -5.34 -6.30 15.27
CA LEU A 316 -4.30 -6.57 16.27
C LEU A 316 -3.19 -5.50 16.26
N VAL A 317 -2.77 -5.02 15.08
CA VAL A 317 -1.83 -3.90 14.95
C VAL A 317 -2.40 -2.63 15.59
N SER A 318 -3.69 -2.33 15.34
CA SER A 318 -4.35 -1.17 15.96
C SER A 318 -4.47 -1.28 17.49
N ARG A 319 -4.61 -2.48 18.05
CA ARG A 319 -4.51 -2.69 19.52
C ARG A 319 -3.11 -2.34 20.04
N ILE A 320 -2.06 -2.71 19.29
CA ILE A 320 -0.69 -2.31 19.63
C ILE A 320 -0.55 -0.79 19.58
N ASP A 321 -1.08 -0.13 18.57
CA ASP A 321 -1.00 1.32 18.42
C ASP A 321 -1.77 2.08 19.50
N LEU A 322 -2.92 1.57 19.95
CA LEU A 322 -3.63 2.06 21.13
C LEU A 322 -2.77 1.95 22.41
N ALA A 323 -2.15 0.79 22.61
CA ALA A 323 -1.29 0.56 23.77
C ALA A 323 0.00 1.42 23.76
N ARG A 324 0.33 2.01 22.61
CA ARG A 324 1.47 2.91 22.41
C ARG A 324 1.13 4.40 22.46
N LEU A 325 -0.12 4.78 22.73
CA LEU A 325 -0.57 6.18 22.62
C LEU A 325 0.28 7.18 23.45
N GLY A 326 0.73 6.80 24.62
CA GLY A 326 1.59 7.65 25.47
C GLY A 326 3.09 7.55 25.18
N LEU A 327 3.52 6.78 24.18
CA LEU A 327 4.93 6.56 23.89
C LEU A 327 5.39 7.42 22.69
N PRO A 328 6.69 7.77 22.63
CA PRO A 328 7.26 8.36 21.43
C PRO A 328 6.99 7.50 20.20
N LYS A 329 6.69 8.15 19.06
CA LYS A 329 6.32 7.46 17.80
C LYS A 329 7.39 6.47 17.33
N ASP A 330 8.66 6.80 17.56
CA ASP A 330 9.86 6.06 17.17
C ASP A 330 10.42 5.16 18.28
N ALA A 331 9.72 5.04 19.43
CA ALA A 331 10.16 4.21 20.54
C ALA A 331 10.44 2.77 20.07
N VAL A 332 11.70 2.34 20.28
CA VAL A 332 12.18 0.99 19.91
C VAL A 332 11.89 -0.02 21.02
N GLN A 333 12.15 0.40 22.27
CA GLN A 333 11.82 -0.38 23.45
C GLN A 333 10.45 0.04 23.97
N VAL A 334 9.51 -0.89 24.00
CA VAL A 334 8.14 -0.65 24.45
C VAL A 334 7.75 -1.69 25.50
N LYS A 335 7.00 -1.25 26.50
CA LYS A 335 6.43 -2.13 27.52
C LYS A 335 4.93 -2.18 27.29
N LEU A 336 4.46 -3.28 26.68
CA LEU A 336 3.06 -3.52 26.41
C LEU A 336 2.49 -4.58 27.38
N PRO A 337 1.16 -4.65 27.55
CA PRO A 337 0.52 -5.67 28.37
C PRO A 337 0.88 -7.09 27.90
N GLU A 338 1.26 -7.97 28.83
CA GLU A 338 1.66 -9.36 28.51
C GLU A 338 0.58 -10.14 27.74
N PRO A 339 -0.73 -10.01 28.03
CA PRO A 339 -1.76 -10.64 27.23
C PRO A 339 -1.70 -10.24 25.73
N LEU A 340 -1.47 -8.95 25.45
CA LEU A 340 -1.34 -8.46 24.08
C LEU A 340 -0.10 -9.04 23.38
N LEU A 341 1.04 -9.08 24.07
CA LEU A 341 2.27 -9.70 23.55
C LEU A 341 2.08 -11.18 23.21
N LYS A 342 1.35 -11.91 24.07
CA LYS A 342 0.98 -13.31 23.83
C LYS A 342 0.08 -13.45 22.60
N ASP A 343 -0.93 -12.60 22.44
CA ASP A 343 -1.82 -12.60 21.28
C ASP A 343 -1.04 -12.38 19.99
N VAL A 344 -0.11 -11.41 19.98
CA VAL A 344 0.72 -11.09 18.79
C VAL A 344 1.60 -12.27 18.39
N ARG A 345 2.30 -12.90 19.33
CA ARG A 345 3.12 -14.10 19.06
C ARG A 345 2.27 -15.26 18.58
N ALA A 346 1.15 -15.51 19.24
CA ALA A 346 0.26 -16.62 18.90
C ALA A 346 -0.33 -16.45 17.48
N GLN A 347 -0.73 -15.24 17.11
CA GLN A 347 -1.24 -14.94 15.77
C GLN A 347 -0.16 -15.14 14.71
N ALA A 348 1.04 -14.56 14.90
CA ALA A 348 2.15 -14.69 13.98
C ALA A 348 2.57 -16.15 13.75
N ALA A 349 2.68 -16.92 14.82
CA ALA A 349 3.03 -18.36 14.75
C ALA A 349 1.95 -19.20 14.06
N ARG A 350 0.67 -18.90 14.29
CA ARG A 350 -0.46 -19.54 13.62
C ARG A 350 -0.46 -19.25 12.12
N ASP A 351 -0.30 -18.00 11.74
CA ASP A 351 -0.31 -17.58 10.35
C ASP A 351 0.86 -18.18 9.57
N ASP A 352 2.08 -18.20 10.14
CA ASP A 352 3.23 -18.82 9.46
C ASP A 352 3.03 -20.33 9.23
N ARG A 353 2.38 -21.03 10.17
CA ARG A 353 2.13 -22.46 10.07
C ARG A 353 1.00 -22.80 9.09
N GLU A 354 -0.08 -22.02 9.08
CA GLU A 354 -1.33 -22.38 8.42
C GLU A 354 -1.50 -21.83 7.00
N ILE A 355 -0.84 -20.72 6.66
CA ILE A 355 -0.99 -20.12 5.33
C ILE A 355 -0.20 -20.95 4.31
N SER A 356 -0.93 -21.47 3.32
CA SER A 356 -0.37 -22.21 2.17
C SER A 356 -0.42 -21.38 0.86
N ASP A 357 -1.37 -20.44 0.72
CA ASP A 357 -1.48 -19.58 -0.43
C ASP A 357 -0.35 -18.53 -0.46
N ALA A 358 0.32 -18.37 -1.60
CA ALA A 358 1.49 -17.49 -1.72
C ALA A 358 1.13 -16.00 -1.64
N TYR A 359 -0.06 -15.60 -2.11
CA TYR A 359 -0.51 -14.21 -2.04
C TYR A 359 -0.94 -13.85 -0.62
N GLU A 360 -1.71 -14.73 0.04
CA GLU A 360 -2.05 -14.55 1.44
C GLU A 360 -0.80 -14.50 2.32
N ARG A 361 0.20 -15.36 2.04
CA ARG A 361 1.49 -15.36 2.76
C ARG A 361 2.22 -14.02 2.59
N GLN A 362 2.32 -13.49 1.38
CA GLN A 362 2.96 -12.19 1.12
C GLN A 362 2.24 -11.05 1.84
N ALA A 363 0.92 -11.09 1.93
CA ALA A 363 0.13 -10.09 2.64
C ALA A 363 0.29 -10.20 4.16
N VAL A 364 0.07 -11.40 4.72
CA VAL A 364 -0.09 -11.59 6.17
C VAL A 364 1.25 -11.66 6.89
N ILE A 365 2.26 -12.37 6.35
CA ILE A 365 3.56 -12.52 7.04
C ILE A 365 4.30 -11.19 7.17
N THR A 366 4.23 -10.32 6.16
CA THR A 366 4.81 -8.97 6.25
C THR A 366 4.14 -8.14 7.34
N GLY A 367 2.82 -8.23 7.46
CA GLY A 367 2.05 -7.58 8.50
C GLY A 367 2.31 -8.15 9.90
N ALA A 368 2.42 -9.47 10.03
CA ALA A 368 2.73 -10.14 11.29
C ALA A 368 4.13 -9.75 11.81
N ALA A 369 5.13 -9.72 10.92
CA ALA A 369 6.47 -9.26 11.27
C ALA A 369 6.47 -7.78 11.69
N TYR A 370 5.68 -6.94 11.02
CA TYR A 370 5.49 -5.55 11.42
C TYR A 370 4.84 -5.45 12.82
N ALA A 371 3.78 -6.22 13.08
CA ALA A 371 3.11 -6.26 14.38
C ALA A 371 4.07 -6.65 15.51
N LEU A 372 4.89 -7.70 15.30
CA LEU A 372 5.92 -8.13 16.25
C LEU A 372 6.92 -7.00 16.52
N GLY A 373 7.46 -6.34 15.50
CA GLY A 373 8.37 -5.21 15.65
C GLY A 373 7.72 -4.02 16.39
N ARG A 374 6.46 -3.68 16.03
CA ARG A 374 5.70 -2.62 16.73
C ARG A 374 5.46 -2.93 18.20
N ALA A 375 5.33 -4.21 18.54
CA ALA A 375 5.20 -4.68 19.91
C ALA A 375 6.54 -4.77 20.66
N GLY A 376 7.67 -4.42 20.04
CA GLY A 376 9.01 -4.52 20.64
C GLY A 376 9.62 -5.93 20.58
N LEU A 377 8.96 -6.87 19.89
CA LEU A 377 9.38 -8.27 19.77
C LEU A 377 10.29 -8.45 18.52
N TRP A 378 11.40 -7.73 18.52
CA TRP A 378 12.29 -7.62 17.35
C TRP A 378 12.91 -8.96 16.93
N ALA A 379 13.31 -9.79 17.91
CA ALA A 379 13.88 -11.12 17.62
C ALA A 379 12.84 -12.04 16.97
N ASP A 380 11.59 -12.00 17.44
CA ASP A 380 10.49 -12.79 16.88
C ASP A 380 10.16 -12.31 15.44
N SER A 381 10.16 -10.98 15.21
CA SER A 381 10.01 -10.38 13.89
C SER A 381 11.09 -10.84 12.91
N ASP A 382 12.35 -10.76 13.32
CA ASP A 382 13.49 -11.19 12.49
C ASP A 382 13.45 -12.70 12.18
N ALA A 383 13.12 -13.52 13.17
CA ALA A 383 13.00 -14.99 12.96
C ALA A 383 11.89 -15.29 11.95
N LEU A 384 10.73 -14.66 12.07
CA LEU A 384 9.61 -14.82 11.13
C LEU A 384 10.00 -14.39 9.71
N LEU A 385 10.62 -13.22 9.55
CA LEU A 385 11.06 -12.73 8.24
C LEU A 385 12.09 -13.65 7.60
N LYS A 386 13.14 -14.05 8.36
CA LYS A 386 14.21 -14.92 7.87
C LYS A 386 13.69 -16.29 7.42
N SER A 387 12.78 -16.89 8.18
CA SER A 387 12.18 -18.21 7.85
C SER A 387 11.25 -18.16 6.62
N ASN A 388 10.83 -16.96 6.22
CA ASN A 388 9.94 -16.76 5.08
C ASN A 388 10.61 -16.21 3.81
N LEU A 389 11.90 -15.88 3.83
CA LEU A 389 12.61 -15.39 2.65
C LEU A 389 12.49 -16.32 1.42
N ALA A 390 12.66 -17.63 1.63
CA ALA A 390 12.58 -18.62 0.56
C ALA A 390 11.13 -18.95 0.14
N LYS A 391 10.14 -18.59 0.95
CA LYS A 391 8.72 -18.85 0.70
C LYS A 391 8.02 -17.66 0.02
N SER A 392 8.66 -16.49 0.02
CA SER A 392 8.11 -15.26 -0.55
C SER A 392 8.43 -15.16 -2.04
N HIS A 393 7.45 -14.80 -2.86
CA HIS A 393 7.68 -14.45 -4.26
C HIS A 393 8.28 -13.03 -4.44
N SER A 394 8.36 -12.25 -3.37
CA SER A 394 8.97 -10.91 -3.35
C SER A 394 9.87 -10.74 -2.12
N PRO A 395 10.95 -11.55 -1.99
CA PRO A 395 11.78 -11.62 -0.78
C PRO A 395 12.45 -10.28 -0.43
N TYR A 396 12.66 -9.41 -1.42
CA TYR A 396 13.22 -8.08 -1.21
C TYR A 396 12.36 -7.21 -0.28
N TYR A 397 11.06 -7.43 -0.21
CA TYR A 397 10.19 -6.73 0.73
C TYR A 397 10.52 -7.13 2.17
N LEU A 398 10.67 -8.44 2.43
CA LEU A 398 11.05 -8.97 3.74
C LEU A 398 12.47 -8.53 4.12
N MET A 399 13.41 -8.52 3.15
CA MET A 399 14.78 -8.03 3.36
C MET A 399 14.78 -6.55 3.77
N SER A 400 13.94 -5.73 3.17
CA SER A 400 13.80 -4.32 3.58
C SER A 400 13.26 -4.17 5.00
N GLN A 401 12.31 -5.03 5.43
CA GLN A 401 11.84 -5.04 6.82
C GLN A 401 12.96 -5.46 7.79
N LEU A 402 13.76 -6.50 7.45
CA LEU A 402 14.95 -6.88 8.23
C LEU A 402 15.96 -5.72 8.35
N GLY A 403 16.18 -4.99 7.25
CA GLY A 403 16.99 -3.77 7.27
C GLY A 403 16.43 -2.69 8.20
N GLY A 404 15.11 -2.51 8.20
CA GLY A 404 14.40 -1.60 9.10
C GLY A 404 14.54 -1.98 10.58
N ASN A 405 14.38 -3.27 10.90
CA ASN A 405 14.55 -3.80 12.25
C ASN A 405 15.99 -3.60 12.75
N ALA A 406 16.99 -4.02 11.95
CA ALA A 406 18.40 -3.86 12.28
C ALA A 406 18.77 -2.38 12.51
N ARG A 407 18.28 -1.46 11.66
CA ARG A 407 18.52 -0.02 11.83
C ARG A 407 17.95 0.50 13.15
N LYS A 408 16.73 0.10 13.53
CA LYS A 408 16.10 0.50 14.79
C LYS A 408 16.86 0.00 16.01
N LEU A 409 17.46 -1.18 15.90
CA LEU A 409 18.28 -1.78 16.95
C LEU A 409 19.72 -1.24 16.97
N GLY A 410 20.10 -0.35 16.05
CA GLY A 410 21.47 0.21 15.96
C GLY A 410 22.48 -0.72 15.29
N HIS A 411 22.04 -1.82 14.70
CA HIS A 411 22.88 -2.77 13.97
C HIS A 411 23.15 -2.27 12.53
N ASN A 412 23.87 -1.16 12.42
CA ASN A 412 24.00 -0.39 11.18
C ASN A 412 24.55 -1.19 10.00
N ASP A 413 25.58 -2.00 10.22
CA ASP A 413 26.16 -2.83 9.13
C ASP A 413 25.20 -3.92 8.66
N GLU A 414 24.44 -4.52 9.57
CA GLU A 414 23.42 -5.49 9.21
C GLU A 414 22.28 -4.82 8.43
N ALA A 415 21.83 -3.64 8.86
CA ALA A 415 20.81 -2.85 8.17
C ALA A 415 21.25 -2.54 6.72
N LEU A 416 22.50 -2.08 6.53
CA LEU A 416 23.03 -1.77 5.21
C LEU A 416 23.15 -3.01 4.31
N ARG A 417 23.50 -4.18 4.87
CA ARG A 417 23.53 -5.44 4.10
C ARG A 417 22.12 -5.86 3.64
N TRP A 418 21.13 -5.76 4.51
CA TRP A 418 19.76 -6.12 4.16
C TRP A 418 19.14 -5.17 3.13
N TYR A 419 19.34 -3.84 3.28
CA TYR A 419 18.85 -2.88 2.29
C TYR A 419 19.54 -3.03 0.93
N GLN A 420 20.83 -3.36 0.90
CA GLN A 420 21.54 -3.66 -0.32
C GLN A 420 20.95 -4.89 -1.02
N GLN A 421 20.75 -5.99 -0.30
CA GLN A 421 20.13 -7.21 -0.84
C GLN A 421 18.70 -6.95 -1.34
N ALA A 422 17.92 -6.14 -0.62
CA ALA A 422 16.59 -5.76 -1.06
C ALA A 422 16.63 -5.00 -2.40
N PHE A 423 17.57 -4.08 -2.57
CA PHE A 423 17.77 -3.37 -3.84
C PHE A 423 18.23 -4.31 -4.96
N GLU A 424 19.25 -5.13 -4.70
CA GLU A 424 19.83 -6.03 -5.71
C GLU A 424 18.81 -7.06 -6.22
N LYS A 425 17.93 -7.55 -5.35
CA LYS A 425 16.91 -8.56 -5.67
C LYS A 425 15.57 -7.98 -6.12
N SER A 426 15.40 -6.66 -6.05
CA SER A 426 14.15 -6.02 -6.46
C SER A 426 13.97 -6.05 -7.98
N GLU A 427 12.73 -6.24 -8.41
CA GLU A 427 12.34 -6.34 -9.82
C GLU A 427 11.34 -5.24 -10.19
N GLY A 428 11.33 -4.88 -11.47
CA GLY A 428 10.51 -3.79 -12.00
C GLY A 428 11.12 -2.40 -11.82
N PRO A 429 10.95 -1.49 -12.81
CA PRO A 429 11.66 -0.20 -12.84
C PRO A 429 11.33 0.67 -11.64
N ALA A 430 10.05 0.86 -11.32
CA ALA A 430 9.64 1.71 -10.20
C ALA A 430 10.01 1.09 -8.84
N THR A 431 9.97 -0.24 -8.72
CA THR A 431 10.37 -0.95 -7.51
C THR A 431 11.87 -0.87 -7.29
N ARG A 432 12.71 -1.03 -8.31
CA ARG A 432 14.16 -0.85 -8.20
C ARG A 432 14.53 0.57 -7.76
N LEU A 433 13.88 1.58 -8.31
CA LEU A 433 14.06 2.96 -7.84
C LEU A 433 13.65 3.16 -6.38
N GLN A 434 12.56 2.54 -5.94
CA GLN A 434 12.09 2.65 -4.55
C GLN A 434 13.06 2.00 -3.55
N TRP A 435 13.45 0.74 -3.80
CA TRP A 435 14.34 0.02 -2.87
C TRP A 435 15.75 0.57 -2.90
N GLY A 436 16.25 0.97 -4.06
CA GLY A 436 17.54 1.63 -4.20
C GLY A 436 17.60 3.00 -3.53
N ALA A 437 16.51 3.80 -3.60
CA ALA A 437 16.40 5.05 -2.86
C ALA A 437 16.43 4.83 -1.34
N GLY A 438 15.79 3.74 -0.86
CA GLY A 438 15.85 3.32 0.54
C GLY A 438 17.26 2.95 0.98
N TYR A 439 17.96 2.17 0.16
CA TYR A 439 19.35 1.79 0.42
C TYR A 439 20.30 3.00 0.42
N LEU A 440 20.19 3.88 -0.58
CA LEU A 440 21.00 5.11 -0.63
C LEU A 440 20.75 6.00 0.59
N ALA A 441 19.50 6.18 0.98
CA ALA A 441 19.18 6.95 2.18
C ALA A 441 19.81 6.34 3.43
N ALA A 442 19.77 5.00 3.58
CA ALA A 442 20.43 4.31 4.68
C ALA A 442 21.95 4.47 4.64
N LEU A 443 22.59 4.41 3.46
CA LEU A 443 24.03 4.66 3.31
C LEU A 443 24.42 6.05 3.77
N VAL A 444 23.70 7.07 3.34
CA VAL A 444 23.98 8.47 3.74
C VAL A 444 23.80 8.66 5.26
N ASP A 445 22.78 8.05 5.85
CA ASP A 445 22.48 8.20 7.29
C ASP A 445 23.43 7.39 8.18
N LEU A 446 23.81 6.17 7.79
CA LEU A 446 24.52 5.21 8.65
C LEU A 446 26.01 5.10 8.32
N ALA A 447 26.43 5.47 7.12
CA ALA A 447 27.82 5.40 6.67
C ALA A 447 28.17 6.57 5.73
N PRO A 448 28.00 7.85 6.17
CA PRO A 448 28.19 9.03 5.31
C PRO A 448 29.61 9.17 4.73
N GLY A 449 30.61 8.57 5.37
CA GLY A 449 32.03 8.54 4.90
C GLY A 449 32.26 7.55 3.75
N SER A 450 31.31 6.70 3.40
CA SER A 450 31.44 5.70 2.32
C SER A 450 31.18 6.33 0.94
N THR A 451 31.93 7.40 0.60
CA THR A 451 31.72 8.24 -0.59
C THR A 451 31.55 7.43 -1.87
N SER A 452 32.48 6.51 -2.16
CA SER A 452 32.41 5.69 -3.39
C SER A 452 31.16 4.81 -3.44
N ARG A 453 30.72 4.26 -2.31
CA ARG A 453 29.53 3.40 -2.25
C ARG A 453 28.25 4.22 -2.46
N ILE A 454 28.16 5.41 -1.88
CA ILE A 454 27.04 6.34 -2.08
C ILE A 454 26.99 6.80 -3.54
N GLU A 455 28.11 7.22 -4.11
CA GLU A 455 28.21 7.66 -5.50
C GLU A 455 27.82 6.54 -6.48
N ASN A 456 28.35 5.33 -6.31
CA ASN A 456 28.01 4.18 -7.16
C ASN A 456 26.52 3.82 -7.08
N THR A 457 25.92 3.86 -5.87
CA THR A 457 24.50 3.59 -5.69
C THR A 457 23.63 4.64 -6.39
N ALA A 458 23.98 5.92 -6.24
CA ALA A 458 23.29 7.02 -6.93
C ALA A 458 23.41 6.91 -8.45
N SER A 459 24.61 6.62 -8.95
CA SER A 459 24.87 6.39 -10.38
C SER A 459 24.03 5.23 -10.93
N THR A 460 23.92 4.13 -10.19
CA THR A 460 23.08 2.99 -10.56
C THR A 460 21.61 3.40 -10.66
N LEU A 461 21.10 4.19 -9.69
CA LEU A 461 19.71 4.68 -9.72
C LEU A 461 19.42 5.59 -10.91
N PHE A 462 20.36 6.47 -11.28
CA PHE A 462 20.20 7.30 -12.49
C PHE A 462 20.20 6.46 -13.77
N ASN A 463 21.01 5.38 -13.82
CA ASN A 463 20.98 4.43 -14.92
C ASN A 463 19.67 3.63 -14.98
N GLU A 464 19.09 3.26 -13.84
CA GLU A 464 17.76 2.63 -13.80
C GLU A 464 16.68 3.60 -14.30
N ALA A 465 16.72 4.86 -13.85
CA ALA A 465 15.79 5.90 -14.30
C ALA A 465 15.88 6.14 -15.83
N ALA A 466 17.08 6.05 -16.41
CA ALA A 466 17.27 6.21 -17.85
C ALA A 466 16.59 5.11 -18.71
N LYS A 467 16.19 3.99 -18.11
CA LYS A 467 15.55 2.85 -18.79
C LYS A 467 14.02 2.93 -18.80
N ASP A 468 13.42 3.81 -18.01
CA ASP A 468 11.96 3.90 -17.86
C ASP A 468 11.44 5.28 -18.27
N ALA A 469 10.56 5.30 -19.27
CA ALA A 469 9.92 6.52 -19.77
C ALA A 469 9.07 7.26 -18.71
N GLY A 470 8.65 6.58 -17.63
CA GLY A 470 7.89 7.13 -16.51
C GLY A 470 8.70 7.40 -15.25
N ALA A 471 10.04 7.37 -15.33
CA ALA A 471 10.92 7.43 -14.16
C ALA A 471 10.76 8.73 -13.33
N PHE A 472 10.40 9.84 -13.98
CA PHE A 472 10.27 11.14 -13.30
C PHE A 472 8.80 11.50 -13.03
N GLU A 473 7.93 10.50 -12.93
CA GLU A 473 6.52 10.64 -12.54
C GLU A 473 6.12 9.67 -11.43
N GLY A 474 5.02 9.96 -10.76
CA GLY A 474 4.40 9.09 -9.77
C GLY A 474 5.35 8.65 -8.65
N ARG A 475 5.34 7.36 -8.32
CA ARG A 475 6.16 6.77 -7.27
C ARG A 475 7.66 6.81 -7.59
N SER A 476 8.04 6.66 -8.85
CA SER A 476 9.42 6.73 -9.30
C SER A 476 10.01 8.13 -9.05
N ALA A 477 9.29 9.19 -9.43
CA ALA A 477 9.69 10.57 -9.17
C ALA A 477 9.87 10.83 -7.68
N ARG A 478 8.92 10.42 -6.83
CA ARG A 478 9.03 10.56 -5.37
C ARG A 478 10.25 9.84 -4.79
N SER A 479 10.63 8.69 -5.36
CA SER A 479 11.83 7.96 -4.97
C SER A 479 13.10 8.70 -5.36
N LEU A 480 13.18 9.21 -6.59
CA LEU A 480 14.30 10.00 -7.09
C LEU A 480 14.43 11.35 -6.36
N GLU A 481 13.33 12.03 -6.05
CA GLU A 481 13.36 13.25 -5.23
C GLU A 481 13.96 13.00 -3.85
N ARG A 482 13.65 11.87 -3.23
CA ARG A 482 14.23 11.45 -1.95
C ARG A 482 15.74 11.25 -2.09
N VAL A 483 16.20 10.60 -3.18
CA VAL A 483 17.61 10.46 -3.52
C VAL A 483 18.27 11.82 -3.65
N GLY A 484 17.70 12.72 -4.43
CA GLY A 484 18.24 14.07 -4.63
C GLY A 484 18.36 14.85 -3.33
N LYS A 485 17.31 14.89 -2.52
CA LYS A 485 17.31 15.54 -1.20
C LYS A 485 18.41 14.99 -0.29
N LYS A 486 18.58 13.66 -0.25
CA LYS A 486 19.62 13.02 0.56
C LYS A 486 21.03 13.34 0.08
N LEU A 487 21.29 13.35 -1.22
CA LEU A 487 22.59 13.69 -1.81
C LEU A 487 22.95 15.17 -1.59
N VAL A 488 21.99 16.07 -1.74
CA VAL A 488 22.20 17.50 -1.45
C VAL A 488 22.54 17.72 0.02
N ALA A 489 21.79 17.08 0.93
CA ALA A 489 22.06 17.16 2.37
C ALA A 489 23.40 16.53 2.76
N TRP A 490 23.80 15.43 2.11
CA TRP A 490 25.10 14.78 2.31
C TRP A 490 26.29 15.69 1.98
N ASN A 491 26.13 16.62 1.04
CA ASN A 491 27.13 17.62 0.70
C ASN A 491 26.95 18.94 1.47
N GLY A 492 26.23 18.97 2.57
CA GLY A 492 25.93 20.21 3.29
C GLY A 492 27.17 20.99 3.76
N ASP A 493 28.28 20.29 4.02
CA ASP A 493 29.57 20.88 4.38
C ASP A 493 30.53 21.11 3.17
N GLY A 494 30.07 20.82 1.95
CA GLY A 494 30.82 21.01 0.69
C GLY A 494 31.88 19.94 0.39
N LYS A 495 32.18 19.01 1.30
CA LYS A 495 33.23 17.99 1.11
C LYS A 495 32.96 17.01 -0.01
N GLN A 496 31.70 16.81 -0.37
CA GLN A 496 31.26 15.84 -1.38
C GLN A 496 31.00 16.50 -2.75
N ALA A 497 31.35 17.78 -2.91
CA ALA A 497 31.16 18.53 -4.15
C ALA A 497 31.74 17.84 -5.40
N PRO A 498 32.96 17.20 -5.37
CA PRO A 498 33.46 16.47 -6.54
C PRO A 498 32.57 15.29 -6.95
N ALA A 499 32.02 14.50 -6.00
CA ALA A 499 31.13 13.41 -6.27
C ALA A 499 29.80 13.92 -6.83
N LEU A 500 29.20 14.95 -6.21
CA LEU A 500 27.98 15.56 -6.72
C LEU A 500 28.14 16.14 -8.12
N LYS A 501 29.29 16.72 -8.46
CA LYS A 501 29.56 17.23 -9.81
C LYS A 501 29.53 16.11 -10.85
N ARG A 502 30.10 14.93 -10.54
CA ARG A 502 30.08 13.78 -11.45
C ARG A 502 28.66 13.23 -11.60
N LEU A 503 27.92 13.11 -10.49
CA LEU A 503 26.52 12.68 -10.49
C LEU A 503 25.63 13.64 -11.27
N GLN A 504 25.86 14.97 -11.14
CA GLN A 504 25.11 15.97 -11.91
C GLN A 504 25.37 15.82 -13.41
N ALA A 505 26.61 15.64 -13.82
CA ALA A 505 26.97 15.46 -15.24
C ALA A 505 26.30 14.19 -15.83
N GLN A 506 26.26 13.10 -15.06
CA GLN A 506 25.52 11.89 -15.46
C GLN A 506 24.00 12.15 -15.58
N LEU A 507 23.42 12.80 -14.57
CA LEU A 507 22.00 13.13 -14.53
C LEU A 507 21.59 14.05 -15.69
N ASP A 508 22.44 15.05 -16.04
CA ASP A 508 22.21 15.94 -17.19
C ASP A 508 22.13 15.13 -18.50
N GLY A 509 22.97 14.10 -18.64
CA GLY A 509 22.91 13.16 -19.77
C GLY A 509 21.61 12.33 -19.80
N VAL A 510 21.07 11.94 -18.65
CA VAL A 510 19.78 11.26 -18.54
C VAL A 510 18.64 12.21 -18.89
N CYS A 511 18.63 13.42 -18.28
CA CYS A 511 17.58 14.42 -18.50
C CYS A 511 17.54 14.92 -19.95
N GLY A 512 18.69 14.94 -20.64
CA GLY A 512 18.78 15.31 -22.05
C GLY A 512 18.02 14.37 -22.98
N LYS A 513 17.80 13.11 -22.56
CA LYS A 513 17.04 12.09 -23.32
C LYS A 513 15.53 12.14 -23.07
N VAL A 514 15.07 12.81 -22.02
CA VAL A 514 13.64 13.00 -21.74
C VAL A 514 13.11 14.06 -22.71
N ASP A 515 11.90 13.85 -23.25
CA ASP A 515 11.28 14.81 -24.17
C ASP A 515 11.18 16.20 -23.54
N ALA A 516 11.53 17.24 -24.31
CA ALA A 516 11.51 18.62 -23.85
C ALA A 516 10.09 19.13 -23.53
N ALA A 517 9.08 18.61 -24.27
CA ALA A 517 7.69 18.94 -24.06
C ALA A 517 7.08 18.20 -22.86
N ASP A 518 7.78 17.20 -22.30
CA ASP A 518 7.32 16.44 -21.15
C ASP A 518 7.80 17.11 -19.84
N GLY A 519 6.88 17.37 -18.93
CA GLY A 519 7.18 17.94 -17.59
C GLY A 519 8.23 17.15 -16.80
N GLN A 520 8.44 15.88 -17.12
CA GLN A 520 9.47 15.02 -16.54
C GLN A 520 10.90 15.58 -16.69
N ARG A 521 11.20 16.25 -17.81
CA ARG A 521 12.54 16.86 -18.02
C ARG A 521 12.85 17.88 -16.93
N ALA A 522 11.91 18.74 -16.58
CA ALA A 522 12.06 19.72 -15.52
C ALA A 522 12.26 19.07 -14.14
N ALA A 523 11.46 18.02 -13.85
CA ALA A 523 11.60 17.22 -12.63
C ALA A 523 13.00 16.58 -12.53
N CYS A 524 13.47 15.95 -13.61
CA CYS A 524 14.80 15.38 -13.72
C CYS A 524 15.90 16.43 -13.41
N GLN A 525 15.88 17.55 -14.11
CA GLN A 525 16.88 18.63 -13.97
C GLN A 525 16.87 19.31 -12.59
N GLY A 526 15.77 19.17 -11.85
CA GLY A 526 15.61 19.71 -10.50
C GLY A 526 16.17 18.84 -9.38
N LEU A 527 16.46 17.55 -9.64
CA LEU A 527 16.74 16.56 -8.60
C LEU A 527 17.89 16.90 -7.64
N LEU A 528 19.02 17.37 -8.16
CA LEU A 528 20.20 17.71 -7.38
C LEU A 528 20.35 19.22 -7.10
N LYS A 529 19.34 20.01 -7.45
CA LYS A 529 19.35 21.44 -7.14
C LYS A 529 18.83 21.69 -5.73
N PRO A 530 19.51 22.50 -4.91
CA PRO A 530 18.93 22.92 -3.62
C PRO A 530 17.58 23.60 -3.87
N LYS A 531 16.53 23.16 -3.19
CA LYS A 531 15.27 23.90 -3.19
C LYS A 531 15.55 25.25 -2.54
N LYS A 532 15.26 26.37 -3.24
CA LYS A 532 15.26 27.69 -2.60
C LYS A 532 14.32 27.61 -1.40
N ALA A 533 14.79 28.03 -0.22
CA ALA A 533 13.93 28.24 0.90
C ALA A 533 12.81 29.22 0.45
N ALA A 534 11.54 28.75 0.56
CA ALA A 534 10.38 29.58 0.28
C ALA A 534 10.15 30.56 1.43
#